data_ec1f919c908b850c8c19e719b25fe22f
#
_entry.id   ec1f919c908b850c8c19e719b25fe22f
#
_cell.length_a   1.000
_cell.length_b   1.000
_cell.length_c   1.000
_cell.angle_alpha   90.00
_cell.angle_beta   90.00
_cell.angle_gamma   90.00
#
_symmetry.space_group_name_H-M   'P 1'
#
loop_
_entity.id
_entity.type
_entity.pdbx_description
1 polymer ?
#
loop_
_entity_poly.entity_id
_entity_poly.type
_entity_poly.pdbx_seq_one_letter_code
_entity_poly.pdbx_strand_id
1 'polypeptide(L)'
;GALEEEHPVSFVVVGILVIFLFALVYNLFRRFRENVVRSLMRPYNFYADVRDQRMLSIFQTSMVGVLGSLAAGLLFANVLFFWRDNMFVDMVLSQFVRVNGLKQWINFSAWNPLENMLVLALLLFLTLLILTFILRLVAFVARRKVLLFDAYSVTMWSVLPMIVISPLGMVLYRMMNVPVLEVLAVLVYVVFHIWIISRLLKGTAIVFDVRPVFFYLGGYVLLAAGLV
;
A
#
# COMPACT_ATOMS: atom_id res chain seq x y z
N GLY A 1 -36.90 -14.99 -3.82
CA GLY A 1 -35.87 -14.66 -4.77
C GLY A 1 -34.57 -14.64 -4.02
N ALA A 2 -33.65 -15.58 -4.28
CA ALA A 2 -32.30 -15.49 -3.82
C ALA A 2 -31.73 -14.19 -4.37
N LEU A 3 -31.31 -13.28 -3.50
CA LEU A 3 -30.47 -12.17 -3.88
C LEU A 3 -29.23 -12.80 -4.52
N GLU A 4 -29.10 -12.71 -5.84
CA GLU A 4 -27.84 -13.05 -6.50
C GLU A 4 -26.77 -12.22 -5.79
N GLU A 5 -25.86 -12.89 -5.11
CA GLU A 5 -24.69 -12.26 -4.53
C GLU A 5 -23.91 -11.66 -5.70
N GLU A 6 -24.06 -10.36 -5.91
CA GLU A 6 -23.33 -9.63 -6.93
C GLU A 6 -21.84 -9.71 -6.63
N HIS A 7 -21.19 -10.69 -7.23
CA HIS A 7 -19.74 -10.76 -7.21
C HIS A 7 -19.20 -9.64 -8.12
N PRO A 8 -18.57 -8.61 -7.56
CA PRO A 8 -18.13 -7.50 -8.39
C PRO A 8 -16.99 -7.95 -9.32
N VAL A 9 -17.33 -8.19 -10.57
CA VAL A 9 -16.38 -8.57 -11.64
C VAL A 9 -15.26 -7.53 -11.76
N SER A 10 -15.52 -6.28 -11.36
CA SER A 10 -14.55 -5.19 -11.35
C SER A 10 -13.27 -5.51 -10.55
N PHE A 11 -13.36 -6.24 -9.42
CA PHE A 11 -12.18 -6.63 -8.65
C PHE A 11 -11.27 -7.58 -9.42
N VAL A 12 -11.86 -8.51 -10.16
CA VAL A 12 -11.10 -9.46 -11.00
C VAL A 12 -10.45 -8.72 -12.16
N VAL A 13 -11.21 -7.87 -12.85
CA VAL A 13 -10.71 -7.11 -14.01
C VAL A 13 -9.53 -6.22 -13.62
N VAL A 14 -9.66 -5.44 -12.55
CA VAL A 14 -8.56 -4.56 -12.10
C VAL A 14 -7.38 -5.36 -11.57
N GLY A 15 -7.61 -6.45 -10.85
CA GLY A 15 -6.55 -7.34 -10.41
C GLY A 15 -5.73 -7.91 -11.57
N ILE A 16 -6.40 -8.40 -12.62
CA ILE A 16 -5.75 -8.88 -13.85
C ILE A 16 -4.97 -7.74 -14.52
N LEU A 17 -5.55 -6.53 -14.62
CA LEU A 17 -4.90 -5.37 -15.21
C LEU A 17 -3.61 -5.02 -14.46
N VAL A 18 -3.63 -4.97 -13.13
CA VAL A 18 -2.46 -4.68 -12.30
C VAL A 18 -1.36 -5.71 -12.53
N ILE A 19 -1.72 -7.01 -12.51
CA ILE A 19 -0.75 -8.10 -12.74
C ILE A 19 -0.19 -8.04 -14.16
N PHE A 20 -1.04 -7.81 -15.16
CA PHE A 20 -0.63 -7.72 -16.55
C PHE A 20 0.34 -6.57 -16.79
N LEU A 21 0.02 -5.37 -16.30
CA LEU A 21 0.90 -4.19 -16.41
C LEU A 21 2.23 -4.42 -15.68
N PHE A 22 2.17 -5.00 -14.48
CA PHE A 22 3.40 -5.33 -13.74
C PHE A 22 4.25 -6.35 -14.50
N ALA A 23 3.65 -7.43 -14.99
CA ALA A 23 4.34 -8.46 -15.76
C ALA A 23 4.94 -7.90 -17.06
N LEU A 24 4.23 -6.99 -17.73
CA LEU A 24 4.70 -6.32 -18.93
C LEU A 24 5.97 -5.51 -18.63
N VAL A 25 5.94 -4.64 -17.62
CA VAL A 25 7.12 -3.83 -17.23
C VAL A 25 8.26 -4.73 -16.74
N TYR A 26 7.95 -5.79 -15.98
CA TYR A 26 8.92 -6.76 -15.48
C TYR A 26 9.66 -7.50 -16.60
N ASN A 27 8.92 -7.85 -17.67
CA ASN A 27 9.53 -8.56 -18.82
C ASN A 27 10.25 -7.61 -19.78
N LEU A 28 9.73 -6.39 -20.00
CA LEU A 28 10.36 -5.43 -20.91
C LEU A 28 11.67 -4.85 -20.39
N PHE A 29 11.77 -4.64 -19.07
CA PHE A 29 12.92 -3.93 -18.49
C PHE A 29 13.75 -4.83 -17.57
N ARG A 30 14.89 -5.33 -18.08
CA ARG A 30 15.82 -6.17 -17.30
C ARG A 30 16.22 -5.53 -15.96
N ARG A 31 16.57 -4.22 -15.97
CA ARG A 31 16.95 -3.50 -14.74
C ARG A 31 15.80 -3.42 -13.73
N PHE A 32 14.57 -3.26 -14.20
CA PHE A 32 13.39 -3.28 -13.34
C PHE A 32 13.24 -4.64 -12.64
N ARG A 33 13.35 -5.73 -13.39
CA ARG A 33 13.30 -7.10 -12.86
C ARG A 33 14.37 -7.33 -11.79
N GLU A 34 15.61 -6.93 -12.05
CA GLU A 34 16.71 -7.03 -11.09
C GLU A 34 16.41 -6.22 -9.82
N ASN A 35 15.88 -4.99 -9.94
CA ASN A 35 15.51 -4.13 -8.82
C ASN A 35 14.34 -4.70 -8.01
N VAL A 36 13.32 -5.27 -8.66
CA VAL A 36 12.19 -5.95 -7.99
C VAL A 36 12.70 -7.10 -7.14
N VAL A 37 13.50 -8.00 -7.71
CA VAL A 37 14.07 -9.15 -6.99
C VAL A 37 14.96 -8.68 -5.83
N ARG A 38 15.83 -7.69 -6.05
CA ARG A 38 16.71 -7.13 -5.00
C ARG A 38 15.92 -6.46 -3.90
N SER A 39 14.90 -5.69 -4.26
CA SER A 39 14.02 -5.01 -3.29
C SER A 39 13.28 -5.99 -2.39
N LEU A 40 12.83 -7.14 -2.90
CA LEU A 40 12.14 -8.17 -2.12
C LEU A 40 13.10 -9.04 -1.31
N MET A 41 14.16 -9.57 -1.94
CA MET A 41 15.05 -10.57 -1.35
C MET A 41 16.18 -9.96 -0.53
N ARG A 42 16.68 -8.78 -0.92
CA ARG A 42 17.83 -8.10 -0.30
C ARG A 42 17.55 -6.61 -0.08
N PRO A 43 16.52 -6.25 0.72
CA PRO A 43 16.06 -4.87 0.86
C PRO A 43 17.16 -3.93 1.41
N TYR A 44 18.07 -4.43 2.27
CA TYR A 44 19.19 -3.64 2.75
C TYR A 44 20.07 -3.13 1.61
N ASN A 45 20.52 -4.03 0.74
CA ASN A 45 21.39 -3.68 -0.38
C ASN A 45 20.68 -2.77 -1.38
N PHE A 46 19.38 -3.01 -1.61
CA PHE A 46 18.56 -2.17 -2.48
C PHE A 46 18.50 -0.72 -1.98
N TYR A 47 18.16 -0.52 -0.69
CA TYR A 47 18.07 0.83 -0.13
C TYR A 47 19.44 1.48 0.09
N ALA A 48 20.51 0.72 0.28
CA ALA A 48 21.87 1.23 0.28
C ALA A 48 22.26 1.79 -1.10
N ASP A 49 21.89 1.11 -2.18
CA ASP A 49 22.09 1.62 -3.54
C ASP A 49 21.28 2.91 -3.80
N VAL A 50 20.06 3.04 -3.24
CA VAL A 50 19.29 4.29 -3.30
C VAL A 50 20.05 5.42 -2.60
N ARG A 51 20.56 5.17 -1.38
CA ARG A 51 21.38 6.14 -0.62
C ARG A 51 22.63 6.56 -1.40
N ASP A 52 23.30 5.60 -2.04
CA ASP A 52 24.53 5.85 -2.79
C ASP A 52 24.26 6.40 -4.20
N GLN A 53 22.99 6.82 -4.47
CA GLN A 53 22.53 7.41 -5.73
C GLN A 53 22.81 6.55 -6.97
N ARG A 54 22.87 5.24 -6.80
CA ARG A 54 22.93 4.31 -7.91
C ARG A 54 21.59 4.30 -8.62
N MET A 55 21.59 4.82 -9.84
CA MET A 55 20.44 5.26 -10.63
C MET A 55 19.27 4.26 -10.66
N LEU A 56 18.22 4.57 -9.88
CA LEU A 56 16.88 4.08 -10.16
C LEU A 56 16.23 4.98 -11.23
N SER A 57 15.47 4.39 -12.13
CA SER A 57 14.67 5.14 -13.07
C SER A 57 13.44 5.73 -12.38
N ILE A 58 13.18 7.04 -12.57
CA ILE A 58 11.97 7.71 -12.08
C ILE A 58 10.73 6.98 -12.60
N PHE A 59 10.71 6.62 -13.89
CA PHE A 59 9.61 5.89 -14.50
C PHE A 59 9.31 4.56 -13.78
N GLN A 60 10.35 3.75 -13.53
CA GLN A 60 10.19 2.46 -12.86
C GLN A 60 9.70 2.63 -11.42
N THR A 61 10.23 3.62 -10.70
CA THR A 61 9.81 3.95 -9.33
C THR A 61 8.35 4.41 -9.30
N SER A 62 7.95 5.28 -10.22
CA SER A 62 6.56 5.73 -10.34
C SER A 62 5.60 4.60 -10.68
N MET A 63 6.01 3.68 -11.57
CA MET A 63 5.21 2.49 -11.91
C MET A 63 4.97 1.60 -10.70
N VAL A 64 6.00 1.37 -9.86
CA VAL A 64 5.81 0.61 -8.61
C VAL A 64 4.83 1.33 -7.69
N GLY A 65 4.94 2.64 -7.53
CA GLY A 65 4.03 3.44 -6.71
C GLY A 65 2.58 3.38 -7.20
N VAL A 66 2.36 3.60 -8.50
CA VAL A 66 1.01 3.56 -9.11
C VAL A 66 0.40 2.16 -9.04
N LEU A 67 1.13 1.13 -9.49
CA LEU A 67 0.62 -0.25 -9.45
C LEU A 67 0.44 -0.76 -8.02
N GLY A 68 1.33 -0.37 -7.10
CA GLY A 68 1.20 -0.68 -5.68
C GLY A 68 -0.02 -0.03 -5.04
N SER A 69 -0.29 1.24 -5.39
CA SER A 69 -1.49 1.94 -4.92
C SER A 69 -2.78 1.36 -5.51
N LEU A 70 -2.78 0.96 -6.79
CA LEU A 70 -3.91 0.26 -7.40
C LEU A 70 -4.17 -1.10 -6.73
N ALA A 71 -3.11 -1.88 -6.48
CA ALA A 71 -3.21 -3.15 -5.77
C ALA A 71 -3.74 -2.97 -4.34
N ALA A 72 -3.24 -1.96 -3.63
CA ALA A 72 -3.72 -1.64 -2.29
C ALA A 72 -5.17 -1.14 -2.32
N GLY A 73 -5.53 -0.26 -3.26
CA GLY A 73 -6.92 0.18 -3.47
C GLY A 73 -7.87 -0.98 -3.73
N LEU A 74 -7.45 -1.95 -4.55
CA LEU A 74 -8.18 -3.20 -4.78
C LEU A 74 -8.43 -3.98 -3.48
N LEU A 75 -7.41 -4.16 -2.65
CA LEU A 75 -7.52 -4.89 -1.38
C LEU A 75 -8.40 -4.16 -0.37
N PHE A 76 -8.21 -2.85 -0.20
CA PHE A 76 -9.03 -2.04 0.71
C PHE A 76 -10.50 -1.98 0.26
N ALA A 77 -10.75 -1.82 -1.06
CA ALA A 77 -12.11 -1.79 -1.60
C ALA A 77 -12.85 -3.11 -1.37
N ASN A 78 -12.16 -4.25 -1.47
CA ASN A 78 -12.74 -5.57 -1.14
C ASN A 78 -13.19 -5.64 0.32
N VAL A 79 -12.33 -5.19 1.24
CA VAL A 79 -12.62 -5.20 2.67
C VAL A 79 -13.81 -4.28 2.99
N LEU A 80 -13.82 -3.06 2.43
CA LEU A 80 -14.93 -2.12 2.62
C LEU A 80 -16.23 -2.64 2.01
N PHE A 81 -16.16 -3.25 0.81
CA PHE A 81 -17.32 -3.82 0.17
C PHE A 81 -17.91 -4.99 0.96
N PHE A 82 -17.08 -5.85 1.55
CA PHE A 82 -17.51 -6.94 2.39
C PHE A 82 -18.21 -6.45 3.66
N TRP A 83 -17.65 -5.43 4.31
CA TRP A 83 -18.18 -4.89 5.57
C TRP A 83 -19.11 -3.69 5.39
N ARG A 84 -19.60 -3.39 4.18
CA ARG A 84 -20.44 -2.21 3.90
C ARG A 84 -21.71 -2.11 4.75
N ASP A 85 -22.28 -3.27 5.11
CA ASP A 85 -23.49 -3.38 5.94
C ASP A 85 -23.18 -3.62 7.43
N ASN A 86 -21.91 -3.60 7.83
CA ASN A 86 -21.50 -3.91 9.19
C ASN A 86 -21.59 -2.65 10.08
N MET A 87 -22.48 -2.72 11.08
CA MET A 87 -22.71 -1.63 12.04
C MET A 87 -21.45 -1.21 12.81
N PHE A 88 -20.54 -2.16 13.08
CA PHE A 88 -19.26 -1.88 13.73
C PHE A 88 -18.35 -0.99 12.86
N VAL A 89 -18.27 -1.25 11.56
CA VAL A 89 -17.49 -0.44 10.61
C VAL A 89 -18.08 0.97 10.52
N ASP A 90 -19.41 1.10 10.49
CA ASP A 90 -20.06 2.43 10.48
C ASP A 90 -19.77 3.19 11.78
N MET A 91 -19.73 2.51 12.92
CA MET A 91 -19.38 3.13 14.21
C MET A 91 -17.91 3.59 14.22
N VAL A 92 -16.99 2.74 13.76
CA VAL A 92 -15.55 3.07 13.66
C VAL A 92 -15.34 4.24 12.69
N LEU A 93 -15.93 4.20 11.50
CA LEU A 93 -15.87 5.31 10.55
C LEU A 93 -16.41 6.61 11.14
N SER A 94 -17.48 6.54 11.93
CA SER A 94 -18.06 7.70 12.60
C SER A 94 -17.14 8.32 13.63
N GLN A 95 -16.29 7.51 14.26
CA GLN A 95 -15.34 7.98 15.26
C GLN A 95 -14.12 8.67 14.64
N PHE A 96 -13.65 8.15 13.50
CA PHE A 96 -12.47 8.70 12.81
C PHE A 96 -12.82 9.79 11.79
N VAL A 97 -13.97 9.69 11.13
CA VAL A 97 -14.41 10.64 10.09
C VAL A 97 -15.45 11.57 10.67
N ARG A 98 -14.99 12.71 11.21
CA ARG A 98 -15.87 13.73 11.83
C ARG A 98 -16.65 14.58 10.82
N VAL A 99 -16.28 14.56 9.55
CA VAL A 99 -16.93 15.32 8.48
C VAL A 99 -18.06 14.49 7.88
N ASN A 100 -19.31 14.88 8.14
CA ASN A 100 -20.51 14.15 7.69
C ASN A 100 -20.54 13.93 6.17
N GLY A 101 -20.13 14.92 5.37
CA GLY A 101 -20.08 14.78 3.91
C GLY A 101 -19.06 13.71 3.45
N LEU A 102 -17.92 13.61 4.11
CA LEU A 102 -16.90 12.60 3.81
C LEU A 102 -17.41 11.20 4.19
N LYS A 103 -18.09 11.07 5.34
CA LYS A 103 -18.71 9.81 5.76
C LYS A 103 -19.76 9.32 4.76
N GLN A 104 -20.68 10.23 4.35
CA GLN A 104 -21.69 9.90 3.36
C GLN A 104 -21.08 9.48 2.02
N TRP A 105 -20.01 10.15 1.61
CA TRP A 105 -19.30 9.81 0.39
C TRP A 105 -18.59 8.44 0.48
N ILE A 106 -17.93 8.11 1.61
CA ILE A 106 -17.33 6.80 1.84
C ILE A 106 -18.40 5.71 1.80
N ASN A 107 -19.53 5.90 2.47
CA ASN A 107 -20.63 4.94 2.46
C ASN A 107 -21.22 4.77 1.06
N PHE A 108 -21.41 5.84 0.29
CA PHE A 108 -21.87 5.77 -1.09
C PHE A 108 -20.86 5.05 -1.98
N SER A 109 -19.58 5.38 -1.86
CA SER A 109 -18.52 4.76 -2.68
C SER A 109 -18.35 3.28 -2.37
N ALA A 110 -18.62 2.83 -1.14
CA ALA A 110 -18.55 1.42 -0.77
C ALA A 110 -19.48 0.53 -1.59
N TRP A 111 -20.62 1.08 -2.09
CA TRP A 111 -21.56 0.36 -2.96
C TRP A 111 -21.12 0.33 -4.43
N ASN A 112 -20.15 1.17 -4.83
CA ASN A 112 -19.60 1.23 -6.19
C ASN A 112 -18.16 0.69 -6.22
N PRO A 113 -17.94 -0.64 -6.39
CA PRO A 113 -16.64 -1.26 -6.20
C PRO A 113 -15.53 -0.65 -7.05
N LEU A 114 -15.80 -0.34 -8.33
CA LEU A 114 -14.81 0.24 -9.24
C LEU A 114 -14.40 1.66 -8.81
N GLU A 115 -15.40 2.50 -8.53
CA GLU A 115 -15.16 3.89 -8.12
C GLU A 115 -14.42 3.94 -6.79
N ASN A 116 -14.86 3.16 -5.80
CA ASN A 116 -14.20 3.05 -4.50
C ASN A 116 -12.73 2.64 -4.63
N MET A 117 -12.46 1.63 -5.46
CA MET A 117 -11.11 1.12 -5.70
C MET A 117 -10.19 2.19 -6.32
N LEU A 118 -10.67 2.93 -7.34
CA LEU A 118 -9.89 3.98 -7.98
C LEU A 118 -9.63 5.16 -7.04
N VAL A 119 -10.62 5.55 -6.26
CA VAL A 119 -10.48 6.63 -5.28
C VAL A 119 -9.52 6.25 -4.17
N LEU A 120 -9.64 5.04 -3.62
CA LEU A 120 -8.70 4.55 -2.61
C LEU A 120 -7.28 4.44 -3.17
N ALA A 121 -7.11 3.98 -4.40
CA ALA A 121 -5.81 3.95 -5.07
C ALA A 121 -5.21 5.35 -5.21
N LEU A 122 -6.02 6.35 -5.61
CA LEU A 122 -5.60 7.74 -5.71
C LEU A 122 -5.21 8.30 -4.34
N LEU A 123 -6.03 8.10 -3.32
CA LEU A 123 -5.75 8.55 -1.95
C LEU A 123 -4.46 7.93 -1.40
N LEU A 124 -4.26 6.63 -1.63
CA LEU A 124 -3.03 5.94 -1.23
C LEU A 124 -1.81 6.49 -1.96
N PHE A 125 -1.91 6.72 -3.27
CA PHE A 125 -0.82 7.33 -4.04
C PHE A 125 -0.47 8.73 -3.54
N LEU A 126 -1.48 9.57 -3.28
CA LEU A 126 -1.29 10.89 -2.69
C LEU A 126 -0.66 10.80 -1.29
N THR A 127 -1.07 9.83 -0.48
CA THR A 127 -0.46 9.57 0.84
C THR A 127 1.03 9.23 0.71
N LEU A 128 1.42 8.41 -0.27
CA LEU A 128 2.83 8.11 -0.55
C LEU A 128 3.62 9.36 -0.97
N LEU A 129 3.01 10.25 -1.77
CA LEU A 129 3.63 11.53 -2.13
C LEU A 129 3.80 12.43 -0.91
N ILE A 130 2.77 12.59 -0.09
CA ILE A 130 2.84 13.35 1.17
C ILE A 130 3.93 12.78 2.07
N LEU A 131 3.98 11.47 2.23
CA LEU A 131 5.01 10.79 3.01
C LEU A 131 6.42 11.04 2.46
N THR A 132 6.58 11.09 1.13
CA THR A 132 7.85 11.49 0.49
C THR A 132 8.29 12.88 0.95
N PHE A 133 7.38 13.85 0.94
CA PHE A 133 7.68 15.21 1.40
C PHE A 133 7.98 15.27 2.89
N ILE A 134 7.24 14.52 3.72
CA ILE A 134 7.49 14.42 5.16
C ILE A 134 8.89 13.84 5.41
N LEU A 135 9.26 12.75 4.76
CA LEU A 135 10.58 12.16 4.89
C LEU A 135 11.68 13.14 4.47
N ARG A 136 11.47 13.88 3.38
CA ARG A 136 12.42 14.92 2.94
C ARG A 136 12.55 16.04 3.96
N LEU A 137 11.44 16.48 4.56
CA LEU A 137 11.43 17.50 5.60
C LEU A 137 12.16 17.02 6.86
N VAL A 138 11.89 15.79 7.30
CA VAL A 138 12.59 15.16 8.44
C VAL A 138 14.08 15.05 8.17
N ALA A 139 14.50 14.68 6.96
CA ALA A 139 15.90 14.65 6.56
C ALA A 139 16.57 16.04 6.64
N PHE A 140 15.85 17.07 6.20
CA PHE A 140 16.32 18.44 6.28
C PHE A 140 16.53 18.90 7.74
N VAL A 141 15.54 18.66 8.62
CA VAL A 141 15.63 18.98 10.05
C VAL A 141 16.76 18.19 10.73
N ALA A 142 16.91 16.91 10.37
CA ALA A 142 17.96 16.04 10.88
C ALA A 142 19.35 16.32 10.26
N ARG A 143 19.47 17.32 9.39
CA ARG A 143 20.69 17.69 8.66
C ARG A 143 21.32 16.53 7.89
N ARG A 144 20.49 15.64 7.33
CA ARG A 144 20.91 14.50 6.52
C ARG A 144 20.86 14.83 5.03
N LYS A 145 21.87 14.33 4.26
CA LYS A 145 21.95 14.53 2.81
C LYS A 145 21.08 13.51 2.08
N VAL A 146 19.77 13.64 2.18
CA VAL A 146 18.80 12.81 1.47
C VAL A 146 18.15 13.64 0.38
N LEU A 147 18.22 13.22 -0.87
CA LEU A 147 17.54 13.89 -1.97
C LEU A 147 16.04 13.57 -1.96
N LEU A 148 15.26 14.43 -2.62
CA LEU A 148 13.81 14.18 -2.78
C LEU A 148 13.55 12.84 -3.47
N PHE A 149 14.38 12.51 -4.46
CA PHE A 149 14.26 11.24 -5.20
C PHE A 149 14.59 10.01 -4.34
N ASP A 150 15.49 10.14 -3.36
CA ASP A 150 15.79 9.03 -2.43
C ASP A 150 14.58 8.75 -1.53
N ALA A 151 13.97 9.81 -0.97
CA ALA A 151 12.74 9.70 -0.18
C ALA A 151 11.58 9.13 -1.02
N TYR A 152 11.42 9.61 -2.26
CA TYR A 152 10.44 9.11 -3.22
C TYR A 152 10.63 7.62 -3.52
N SER A 153 11.88 7.20 -3.74
CA SER A 153 12.20 5.80 -3.99
C SER A 153 11.87 4.91 -2.79
N VAL A 154 12.20 5.36 -1.57
CA VAL A 154 11.87 4.61 -0.36
C VAL A 154 10.36 4.40 -0.22
N THR A 155 9.57 5.46 -0.38
CA THR A 155 8.11 5.38 -0.24
C THR A 155 7.47 4.52 -1.31
N MET A 156 7.83 4.73 -2.59
CA MET A 156 7.23 3.97 -3.71
C MET A 156 7.62 2.49 -3.70
N TRP A 157 8.88 2.16 -3.40
CA TRP A 157 9.30 0.76 -3.36
C TRP A 157 8.86 0.02 -2.09
N SER A 158 8.44 0.72 -1.05
CA SER A 158 7.90 0.08 0.16
C SER A 158 6.58 -0.66 -0.11
N VAL A 159 5.75 -0.17 -1.05
CA VAL A 159 4.43 -0.76 -1.37
C VAL A 159 4.50 -1.92 -2.39
N LEU A 160 5.69 -2.28 -2.88
CA LEU A 160 5.87 -3.40 -3.79
C LEU A 160 5.19 -4.72 -3.32
N PRO A 161 5.16 -5.09 -2.02
CA PRO A 161 4.44 -6.26 -1.56
C PRO A 161 2.94 -6.26 -1.89
N MET A 162 2.30 -5.09 -2.03
CA MET A 162 0.89 -5.02 -2.43
C MET A 162 0.66 -5.56 -3.85
N ILE A 163 1.61 -5.33 -4.75
CA ILE A 163 1.53 -5.88 -6.11
C ILE A 163 1.63 -7.42 -6.05
N VAL A 164 2.50 -7.95 -5.19
CA VAL A 164 2.66 -9.40 -5.02
C VAL A 164 1.40 -10.06 -4.49
N ILE A 165 0.68 -9.40 -3.57
CA ILE A 165 -0.57 -9.91 -2.99
C ILE A 165 -1.81 -9.60 -3.85
N SER A 166 -1.70 -8.79 -4.89
CA SER A 166 -2.85 -8.39 -5.72
C SER A 166 -3.69 -9.55 -6.27
N PRO A 167 -3.15 -10.78 -6.58
CA PRO A 167 -3.96 -11.93 -6.92
C PRO A 167 -4.97 -12.32 -5.84
N LEU A 168 -4.60 -12.14 -4.57
CA LEU A 168 -5.53 -12.36 -3.46
C LEU A 168 -6.70 -11.37 -3.52
N GLY A 169 -6.46 -10.11 -3.94
CA GLY A 169 -7.50 -9.10 -4.09
C GLY A 169 -8.62 -9.49 -5.07
N MET A 170 -8.35 -10.37 -6.04
CA MET A 170 -9.37 -10.87 -6.97
C MET A 170 -10.34 -11.85 -6.33
N VAL A 171 -9.90 -12.59 -5.31
CA VAL A 171 -10.68 -13.65 -4.65
C VAL A 171 -11.02 -13.31 -3.19
N LEU A 172 -10.49 -12.21 -2.67
CA LEU A 172 -10.58 -11.82 -1.25
C LEU A 172 -12.04 -11.75 -0.78
N TYR A 173 -12.93 -11.12 -1.55
CA TYR A 173 -14.35 -11.02 -1.22
C TYR A 173 -15.00 -12.40 -1.04
N ARG A 174 -14.68 -13.36 -1.93
CA ARG A 174 -15.20 -14.74 -1.82
C ARG A 174 -14.64 -15.46 -0.59
N MET A 175 -13.37 -15.25 -0.28
CA MET A 175 -12.74 -15.82 0.91
C MET A 175 -13.40 -15.29 2.19
N MET A 176 -13.71 -14.00 2.24
CA MET A 176 -14.31 -13.37 3.42
C MET A 176 -15.76 -13.87 3.67
N ASN A 177 -16.47 -14.34 2.65
CA ASN A 177 -17.80 -14.95 2.80
C ASN A 177 -17.77 -16.36 3.44
N VAL A 178 -16.59 -16.96 3.60
CA VAL A 178 -16.43 -18.27 4.25
C VAL A 178 -15.79 -18.06 5.64
N PRO A 179 -16.48 -18.35 6.77
CA PRO A 179 -16.03 -17.97 8.10
C PRO A 179 -14.61 -18.40 8.47
N VAL A 180 -14.18 -19.59 8.01
CA VAL A 180 -12.80 -20.08 8.26
C VAL A 180 -11.77 -19.29 7.43
N LEU A 181 -12.11 -18.96 6.19
CA LEU A 181 -11.23 -18.24 5.27
C LEU A 181 -11.21 -16.73 5.56
N GLU A 182 -12.26 -16.16 6.16
CA GLU A 182 -12.31 -14.77 6.60
C GLU A 182 -11.15 -14.46 7.56
N VAL A 183 -10.98 -15.25 8.62
CA VAL A 183 -9.89 -15.06 9.59
C VAL A 183 -8.53 -15.13 8.91
N LEU A 184 -8.34 -16.12 8.01
CA LEU A 184 -7.10 -16.25 7.25
C LEU A 184 -6.85 -15.05 6.34
N ALA A 185 -7.88 -14.56 5.64
CA ALA A 185 -7.79 -13.41 4.75
C ALA A 185 -7.39 -12.14 5.52
N VAL A 186 -8.03 -11.88 6.67
CA VAL A 186 -7.69 -10.76 7.54
C VAL A 186 -6.26 -10.87 8.07
N LEU A 187 -5.85 -12.07 8.50
CA LEU A 187 -4.49 -12.30 9.01
C LEU A 187 -3.43 -12.03 7.92
N VAL A 188 -3.62 -12.55 6.72
CA VAL A 188 -2.72 -12.30 5.59
C VAL A 188 -2.67 -10.81 5.28
N TYR A 189 -3.81 -10.13 5.24
CA TYR A 189 -3.92 -8.69 5.02
C TYR A 189 -3.11 -7.90 6.05
N VAL A 190 -3.27 -8.18 7.35
CA VAL A 190 -2.53 -7.53 8.43
C VAL A 190 -1.02 -7.79 8.32
N VAL A 191 -0.60 -9.04 8.07
CA VAL A 191 0.82 -9.40 7.92
C VAL A 191 1.48 -8.60 6.78
N PHE A 192 0.80 -8.45 5.63
CA PHE A 192 1.35 -7.68 4.51
C PHE A 192 1.45 -6.18 4.83
N HIS A 193 0.51 -5.62 5.59
CA HIS A 193 0.59 -4.21 6.04
C HIS A 193 1.78 -4.00 6.99
N ILE A 194 1.95 -4.90 7.96
CA ILE A 194 3.12 -4.88 8.86
C ILE A 194 4.42 -4.98 8.04
N TRP A 195 4.44 -5.84 7.02
CA TRP A 195 5.61 -5.96 6.13
C TRP A 195 5.92 -4.66 5.38
N ILE A 196 4.90 -3.98 4.81
CA ILE A 196 5.08 -2.70 4.13
C ILE A 196 5.63 -1.63 5.08
N ILE A 197 5.04 -1.50 6.26
CA ILE A 197 5.49 -0.55 7.29
C ILE A 197 6.94 -0.85 7.68
N SER A 198 7.26 -2.11 7.92
CA SER A 198 8.63 -2.54 8.26
C SER A 198 9.62 -2.23 7.14
N ARG A 199 9.22 -2.38 5.86
CA ARG A 199 10.04 -2.02 4.69
C ARG A 199 10.27 -0.52 4.62
N LEU A 200 9.21 0.27 4.83
CA LEU A 200 9.29 1.73 4.83
C LEU A 200 10.25 2.22 5.93
N LEU A 201 10.09 1.74 7.15
CA LEU A 201 10.95 2.10 8.28
C LEU A 201 12.41 1.68 8.04
N LYS A 202 12.62 0.46 7.53
CA LYS A 202 13.96 -0.04 7.20
C LYS A 202 14.61 0.77 6.07
N GLY A 203 13.87 1.04 5.00
CA GLY A 203 14.36 1.83 3.88
C GLY A 203 14.74 3.24 4.33
N THR A 204 13.89 3.89 5.12
CA THR A 204 14.14 5.20 5.70
C THR A 204 15.40 5.19 6.58
N ALA A 205 15.54 4.20 7.48
CA ALA A 205 16.72 4.10 8.35
C ALA A 205 18.03 3.98 7.57
N ILE A 206 18.02 3.18 6.49
CA ILE A 206 19.21 2.97 5.66
C ILE A 206 19.57 4.24 4.87
N VAL A 207 18.56 4.90 4.27
CA VAL A 207 18.78 6.12 3.46
C VAL A 207 19.21 7.29 4.35
N PHE A 208 18.69 7.37 5.58
CA PHE A 208 19.09 8.39 6.56
C PHE A 208 20.42 8.07 7.25
N ASP A 209 20.99 6.90 7.01
CA ASP A 209 22.19 6.42 7.69
C ASP A 209 22.09 6.48 9.22
N VAL A 210 20.97 5.95 9.74
CA VAL A 210 20.66 5.87 11.17
C VAL A 210 20.50 4.42 11.58
N ARG A 211 20.82 4.10 12.84
CA ARG A 211 20.62 2.74 13.37
C ARG A 211 19.15 2.33 13.27
N PRO A 212 18.82 1.23 12.60
CA PRO A 212 17.43 0.82 12.32
C PRO A 212 16.56 0.71 13.58
N VAL A 213 17.16 0.31 14.72
CA VAL A 213 16.46 0.10 16.00
C VAL A 213 15.69 1.35 16.44
N PHE A 214 16.27 2.55 16.30
CA PHE A 214 15.60 3.79 16.70
C PHE A 214 14.40 4.11 15.80
N PHE A 215 14.49 3.80 14.50
CA PHE A 215 13.38 3.99 13.56
C PHE A 215 12.24 3.00 13.79
N TYR A 216 12.56 1.74 14.10
CA TYR A 216 11.54 0.74 14.43
C TYR A 216 10.80 1.12 15.72
N LEU A 217 11.54 1.42 16.79
CA LEU A 217 10.93 1.83 18.06
C LEU A 217 10.09 3.10 17.89
N GLY A 218 10.64 4.16 17.29
CA GLY A 218 9.92 5.41 17.05
C GLY A 218 8.71 5.23 16.15
N GLY A 219 8.83 4.48 15.05
CA GLY A 219 7.75 4.22 14.11
C GLY A 219 6.60 3.41 14.71
N TYR A 220 6.91 2.36 15.47
CA TYR A 220 5.88 1.56 16.14
C TYR A 220 5.24 2.30 17.33
N VAL A 221 5.99 3.13 18.05
CA VAL A 221 5.44 3.99 19.11
C VAL A 221 4.47 5.02 18.51
N LEU A 222 4.81 5.65 17.38
CA LEU A 222 3.92 6.59 16.71
C LEU A 222 2.65 5.92 16.19
N LEU A 223 2.75 4.70 15.66
CA LEU A 223 1.58 3.91 15.24
C LEU A 223 0.70 3.56 16.45
N ALA A 224 1.29 3.12 17.56
CA ALA A 224 0.55 2.81 18.77
C ALA A 224 -0.13 4.05 19.36
N ALA A 225 0.55 5.21 19.35
CA ALA A 225 -0.02 6.48 19.81
C ALA A 225 -1.15 7.02 18.90
N GLY A 226 -1.11 6.70 17.61
CA GLY A 226 -2.19 7.05 16.68
C GLY A 226 -3.42 6.16 16.76
N LEU A 227 -3.32 5.02 17.47
CA LEU A 227 -4.43 4.08 17.71
C LEU A 227 -5.15 4.32 19.05
N VAL A 228 -4.63 5.19 19.92
CA VAL A 228 -5.24 5.63 21.20
C VAL A 228 -5.91 6.98 21.01
#